data_78329d3dd4a7bd8dfa784dd0c4525e85
#
_entry.id   78329d3dd4a7bd8dfa784dd0c4525e85
#
_cell.length_a   1.000
_cell.length_b   1.000
_cell.length_c   1.000
_cell.angle_alpha   90.00
_cell.angle_beta   90.00
_cell.angle_gamma   90.00
#
_symmetry.space_group_name_H-M   'P 1'
#
loop_
_entity.id
_entity.type
_entity.pdbx_description
1 polymer ?
#
loop_
_entity_poly.entity_id
_entity_poly.type
_entity_poly.pdbx_seq_one_letter_code
_entity_poly.pdbx_strand_id
1 'polypeptide(L)'
;MDTPRFTLICCSVDPAAAEALRRNVAATIGEPFEFDVWDNRGRNVGLCDVYDRCAERSGGEYLCFVHEDVRFLTEGWGARLAAKLCEPDCGVIGFAGSVLKLRRTTAWLHGVGDMRANYVQHHGGGRHLHAKNPGGTDFSPVVTLDGMCLVVRRDVWAATPFDGRTFPGFHCYDLDFTTAVFAAGRRNYVCNTVLVEHFSAGAYSYGWLEALETYHRKWAGRLPLGVEPLDGARLADLDRRAEAYFLKLLCQKRLFGAAVEIG
;
A
#
# COMPACT_ATOMS: atom_id res chain seq x y z
N MET A 1 -1.96 -30.43 11.41
CA MET A 1 -1.48 -29.03 11.43
C MET A 1 -2.72 -28.19 11.17
N ASP A 2 -2.97 -27.22 12.01
CA ASP A 2 -4.11 -26.31 11.79
C ASP A 2 -3.90 -25.57 10.45
N THR A 3 -4.97 -25.38 9.71
CA THR A 3 -4.93 -24.62 8.44
C THR A 3 -4.44 -23.21 8.74
N PRO A 4 -3.45 -22.67 8.04
CA PRO A 4 -2.97 -21.32 8.30
C PRO A 4 -4.09 -20.31 8.07
N ARG A 5 -4.26 -19.37 9.00
CA ARG A 5 -5.24 -18.30 8.85
C ARG A 5 -4.70 -17.16 8.01
N PHE A 6 -3.39 -16.88 8.12
CA PHE A 6 -2.68 -15.88 7.35
C PHE A 6 -1.62 -16.52 6.45
N THR A 7 -1.48 -15.99 5.24
CA THR A 7 -0.28 -16.18 4.43
C THR A 7 0.44 -14.85 4.31
N LEU A 8 1.65 -14.76 4.83
CA LEU A 8 2.53 -13.61 4.55
C LEU A 8 3.33 -13.90 3.30
N ILE A 9 3.30 -12.96 2.36
CA ILE A 9 3.96 -13.05 1.06
C ILE A 9 4.98 -11.92 0.98
N CYS A 10 6.26 -12.29 0.87
CA CYS A 10 7.37 -11.36 0.84
C CYS A 10 8.21 -11.57 -0.43
N CYS A 11 8.34 -10.53 -1.26
CA CYS A 11 9.32 -10.50 -2.34
C CYS A 11 10.63 -9.98 -1.77
N SER A 12 11.70 -10.78 -1.81
CA SER A 12 12.94 -10.48 -1.11
C SER A 12 14.16 -10.50 -2.03
N VAL A 13 15.07 -9.58 -1.79
CA VAL A 13 16.44 -9.57 -2.31
C VAL A 13 17.49 -9.67 -1.20
N ASP A 14 17.06 -9.57 0.07
CA ASP A 14 17.87 -9.75 1.27
C ASP A 14 17.31 -10.87 2.16
N PRO A 15 17.88 -12.10 2.08
CA PRO A 15 17.42 -13.22 2.89
C PRO A 15 17.50 -12.97 4.41
N ALA A 16 18.43 -12.12 4.86
CA ALA A 16 18.56 -11.82 6.28
C ALA A 16 17.41 -10.92 6.74
N ALA A 17 16.99 -9.95 5.93
CA ALA A 17 15.83 -9.12 6.19
C ALA A 17 14.54 -9.96 6.20
N ALA A 18 14.35 -10.82 5.19
CA ALA A 18 13.19 -11.71 5.12
C ALA A 18 13.10 -12.65 6.33
N GLU A 19 14.21 -13.21 6.80
CA GLU A 19 14.25 -14.04 8.00
C GLU A 19 14.00 -13.24 9.29
N ALA A 20 14.47 -11.99 9.35
CA ALA A 20 14.17 -11.10 10.48
C ALA A 20 12.68 -10.77 10.54
N LEU A 21 12.04 -10.48 9.39
CA LEU A 21 10.60 -10.30 9.29
C LEU A 21 9.85 -11.57 9.71
N ARG A 22 10.22 -12.75 9.21
CA ARG A 22 9.59 -14.03 9.60
C ARG A 22 9.61 -14.25 11.10
N ARG A 23 10.75 -14.01 11.76
CA ARG A 23 10.88 -14.14 13.23
C ARG A 23 10.02 -13.11 13.96
N ASN A 24 9.97 -11.87 13.48
CA ASN A 24 9.13 -10.85 14.06
C ASN A 24 7.64 -11.20 13.96
N VAL A 25 7.18 -11.67 12.80
CA VAL A 25 5.80 -12.13 12.61
C VAL A 25 5.49 -13.28 13.55
N ALA A 26 6.34 -14.30 13.65
CA ALA A 26 6.15 -15.43 14.54
C ALA A 26 6.00 -15.00 16.02
N ALA A 27 6.69 -13.96 16.42
CA ALA A 27 6.62 -13.42 17.79
C ALA A 27 5.40 -12.54 18.04
N THR A 28 4.79 -11.95 17.00
CA THR A 28 3.82 -10.86 17.19
C THR A 28 2.43 -11.11 16.63
N ILE A 29 2.27 -12.00 15.66
CA ILE A 29 0.97 -12.19 14.96
C ILE A 29 -0.14 -12.74 15.87
N GLY A 30 0.17 -13.72 16.71
CA GLY A 30 -0.80 -14.37 17.62
C GLY A 30 -1.84 -15.25 16.91
N GLU A 31 -1.66 -15.58 15.64
CA GLU A 31 -2.56 -16.39 14.81
C GLU A 31 -1.76 -17.43 14.02
N PRO A 32 -2.35 -18.57 13.62
CA PRO A 32 -1.71 -19.52 12.72
C PRO A 32 -1.36 -18.87 11.38
N PHE A 33 -0.13 -19.02 10.93
CA PHE A 33 0.33 -18.41 9.67
C PHE A 33 1.30 -19.30 8.91
N GLU A 34 1.39 -19.07 7.60
CA GLU A 34 2.46 -19.51 6.72
C GLU A 34 3.23 -18.29 6.21
N PHE A 35 4.48 -18.49 5.85
CA PHE A 35 5.36 -17.42 5.38
C PHE A 35 6.00 -17.83 4.05
N ASP A 36 5.58 -17.21 2.96
CA ASP A 36 6.05 -17.47 1.61
C ASP A 36 7.02 -16.37 1.16
N VAL A 37 8.27 -16.71 0.95
CA VAL A 37 9.32 -15.81 0.48
C VAL A 37 9.64 -16.13 -0.96
N TRP A 38 9.46 -15.12 -1.84
CA TRP A 38 9.97 -15.16 -3.20
C TRP A 38 11.38 -14.57 -3.24
N ASP A 39 12.38 -15.43 -3.48
CA ASP A 39 13.76 -14.96 -3.71
C ASP A 39 13.87 -14.34 -5.11
N ASN A 40 13.94 -12.99 -5.15
CA ASN A 40 13.99 -12.22 -6.39
C ASN A 40 15.43 -11.84 -6.81
N ARG A 41 16.45 -12.32 -6.10
CA ARG A 41 17.85 -12.03 -6.42
C ARG A 41 18.19 -12.52 -7.83
N GLY A 42 18.63 -11.58 -8.70
CA GLY A 42 19.00 -11.89 -10.09
C GLY A 42 17.82 -12.27 -11.00
N ARG A 43 16.57 -12.25 -10.53
CA ARG A 43 15.38 -12.62 -11.31
C ARG A 43 14.63 -11.42 -11.86
N ASN A 44 14.59 -10.32 -11.13
CA ASN A 44 13.90 -9.08 -11.50
C ASN A 44 12.42 -9.26 -11.91
N VAL A 45 11.70 -10.18 -11.23
CA VAL A 45 10.26 -10.40 -11.45
C VAL A 45 9.49 -9.28 -10.76
N GLY A 46 8.51 -8.68 -11.44
CA GLY A 46 7.70 -7.60 -10.89
C GLY A 46 6.83 -8.03 -9.73
N LEU A 47 6.46 -7.06 -8.85
CA LEU A 47 5.73 -7.37 -7.61
C LEU A 47 4.34 -7.94 -7.85
N CYS A 48 3.62 -7.47 -8.87
CA CYS A 48 2.31 -8.04 -9.22
C CYS A 48 2.41 -9.54 -9.47
N ASP A 49 3.34 -9.96 -10.33
CA ASP A 49 3.53 -11.38 -10.69
C ASP A 49 3.99 -12.21 -9.49
N VAL A 50 4.87 -11.66 -8.66
CA VAL A 50 5.33 -12.35 -7.44
C VAL A 50 4.17 -12.57 -6.48
N TYR A 51 3.41 -11.52 -6.20
CA TYR A 51 2.33 -11.56 -5.23
C TYR A 51 1.20 -12.49 -5.68
N ASP A 52 0.78 -12.43 -6.95
CA ASP A 52 -0.27 -13.31 -7.47
C ASP A 52 0.18 -14.77 -7.46
N ARG A 53 1.38 -15.11 -7.95
CA ARG A 53 1.89 -16.48 -7.95
C ARG A 53 2.04 -17.07 -6.54
N CYS A 54 2.44 -16.26 -5.57
CA CYS A 54 2.53 -16.72 -4.19
C CYS A 54 1.14 -16.88 -3.57
N ALA A 55 0.21 -15.96 -3.82
CA ALA A 55 -1.16 -16.04 -3.36
C ALA A 55 -1.90 -17.27 -3.93
N GLU A 56 -1.71 -17.58 -5.21
CA GLU A 56 -2.32 -18.75 -5.89
C GLU A 56 -1.93 -20.08 -5.23
N ARG A 57 -0.66 -20.22 -4.80
CA ARG A 57 -0.15 -21.46 -4.20
C ARG A 57 -0.32 -21.58 -2.69
N SER A 58 -0.74 -20.51 -2.03
CA SER A 58 -0.86 -20.43 -0.57
C SER A 58 -2.23 -20.86 -0.06
N GLY A 59 -2.35 -21.17 1.24
CA GLY A 59 -3.56 -21.73 1.85
C GLY A 59 -4.32 -20.81 2.80
N GLY A 60 -3.74 -19.66 3.22
CA GLY A 60 -4.35 -18.78 4.21
C GLY A 60 -5.64 -18.09 3.74
N GLU A 61 -6.56 -17.89 4.68
CA GLU A 61 -7.79 -17.12 4.47
C GLU A 61 -7.48 -15.64 4.18
N TYR A 62 -6.46 -15.10 4.87
CA TYR A 62 -5.99 -13.73 4.73
C TYR A 62 -4.61 -13.70 4.11
N LEU A 63 -4.43 -12.86 3.09
CA LEU A 63 -3.16 -12.63 2.41
C LEU A 63 -2.54 -11.34 2.94
N CYS A 64 -1.27 -11.37 3.31
CA CYS A 64 -0.51 -10.23 3.76
C CYS A 64 0.71 -10.05 2.84
N PHE A 65 0.61 -9.13 1.90
CA PHE A 65 1.70 -8.73 1.01
C PHE A 65 2.56 -7.71 1.73
N VAL A 66 3.80 -8.04 2.02
CA VAL A 66 4.64 -7.25 2.92
C VAL A 66 6.08 -7.12 2.39
N HIS A 67 6.67 -5.93 2.55
CA HIS A 67 8.07 -5.70 2.23
C HIS A 67 8.99 -6.39 3.26
N GLU A 68 10.16 -6.84 2.82
CA GLU A 68 11.14 -7.53 3.68
C GLU A 68 11.70 -6.66 4.82
N ASP A 69 11.59 -5.34 4.70
CA ASP A 69 12.06 -4.33 5.62
C ASP A 69 10.95 -3.72 6.51
N VAL A 70 9.89 -4.49 6.78
CA VAL A 70 8.83 -4.14 7.73
C VAL A 70 8.99 -4.91 9.03
N ARG A 71 8.64 -4.27 10.15
CA ARG A 71 8.55 -4.88 11.48
C ARG A 71 7.22 -4.54 12.13
N PHE A 72 6.51 -5.53 12.66
CA PHE A 72 5.32 -5.32 13.48
C PHE A 72 5.75 -5.05 14.93
N LEU A 73 5.26 -3.95 15.51
CA LEU A 73 5.58 -3.52 16.88
C LEU A 73 4.45 -3.83 17.88
N THR A 74 3.29 -4.23 17.38
CA THR A 74 2.12 -4.56 18.19
C THR A 74 1.96 -6.08 18.29
N GLU A 75 1.82 -6.63 19.48
CA GLU A 75 1.52 -8.05 19.69
C GLU A 75 0.04 -8.36 19.44
N GLY A 76 -0.26 -9.57 18.97
CA GLY A 76 -1.63 -10.04 18.67
C GLY A 76 -2.28 -9.28 17.52
N TRP A 77 -1.49 -8.78 16.60
CA TRP A 77 -2.02 -7.97 15.49
C TRP A 77 -2.88 -8.77 14.51
N GLY A 78 -2.64 -10.08 14.38
CA GLY A 78 -3.40 -10.95 13.49
C GLY A 78 -4.89 -10.97 13.85
N ALA A 79 -5.24 -11.15 15.12
CA ALA A 79 -6.63 -11.17 15.58
C ALA A 79 -7.34 -9.81 15.33
N ARG A 80 -6.62 -8.68 15.50
CA ARG A 80 -7.17 -7.33 15.26
C ARG A 80 -7.49 -7.11 13.78
N LEU A 81 -6.60 -7.51 12.88
CA LEU A 81 -6.83 -7.38 11.45
C LEU A 81 -7.90 -8.37 10.97
N ALA A 82 -7.89 -9.62 11.45
CA ALA A 82 -8.90 -10.60 11.11
C ALA A 82 -10.31 -10.15 11.49
N ALA A 83 -10.49 -9.55 12.67
CA ALA A 83 -11.78 -9.01 13.09
C ALA A 83 -12.34 -7.98 12.10
N LYS A 84 -11.49 -7.08 11.58
CA LYS A 84 -11.91 -6.10 10.56
C LYS A 84 -12.12 -6.73 9.20
N LEU A 85 -11.26 -7.67 8.79
CA LEU A 85 -11.38 -8.37 7.51
C LEU A 85 -12.66 -9.22 7.40
N CYS A 86 -13.23 -9.68 8.51
CA CYS A 86 -14.52 -10.38 8.53
C CYS A 86 -15.71 -9.49 8.12
N GLU A 87 -15.59 -8.16 8.15
CA GLU A 87 -16.65 -7.28 7.67
C GLU A 87 -16.86 -7.46 6.16
N PRO A 88 -18.12 -7.65 5.69
CA PRO A 88 -18.39 -8.01 4.30
C PRO A 88 -17.90 -7.00 3.28
N ASP A 89 -17.89 -5.71 3.62
CA ASP A 89 -17.46 -4.61 2.77
C ASP A 89 -15.96 -4.27 2.90
N CYS A 90 -15.23 -4.92 3.81
CA CYS A 90 -13.80 -4.72 3.97
C CYS A 90 -13.06 -5.12 2.70
N GLY A 91 -12.24 -4.19 2.19
CA GLY A 91 -11.30 -4.38 1.10
C GLY A 91 -9.91 -4.69 1.63
N VAL A 92 -8.97 -3.77 1.43
CA VAL A 92 -7.57 -3.91 1.85
C VAL A 92 -7.33 -3.11 3.13
N ILE A 93 -6.55 -3.68 4.03
CA ILE A 93 -6.03 -2.98 5.22
C ILE A 93 -4.54 -2.73 5.01
N GLY A 94 -4.09 -1.50 5.31
CA GLY A 94 -2.68 -1.11 5.31
C GLY A 94 -2.38 -0.17 6.46
N PHE A 95 -1.22 0.53 6.41
CA PHE A 95 -0.72 1.36 7.53
C PHE A 95 -0.45 2.81 7.13
N ALA A 96 -0.52 3.12 5.83
CA ALA A 96 -0.51 4.48 5.28
C ALA A 96 -1.38 4.53 4.03
N GLY A 97 -2.10 5.63 3.82
CA GLY A 97 -2.97 5.78 2.68
C GLY A 97 -3.58 7.16 2.58
N SER A 98 -4.40 7.36 1.55
CA SER A 98 -5.09 8.62 1.28
C SER A 98 -6.60 8.44 1.22
N VAL A 99 -7.34 9.40 1.79
CA VAL A 99 -8.82 9.45 1.74
C VAL A 99 -9.35 9.86 0.37
N LEU A 100 -8.48 10.24 -0.54
CA LEU A 100 -8.84 10.65 -1.91
C LEU A 100 -7.75 10.24 -2.91
N LYS A 101 -8.13 10.15 -4.19
CA LYS A 101 -7.21 10.06 -5.32
C LYS A 101 -7.69 11.00 -6.42
N LEU A 102 -6.87 12.00 -6.71
CA LEU A 102 -7.19 13.09 -7.63
C LEU A 102 -6.90 12.72 -9.09
N ARG A 103 -7.42 13.53 -10.02
CA ARG A 103 -7.21 13.35 -11.46
C ARG A 103 -5.79 13.71 -11.92
N ARG A 104 -5.21 14.74 -11.29
CA ARG A 104 -3.84 15.19 -11.61
C ARG A 104 -2.83 14.11 -11.25
N THR A 105 -1.78 14.00 -12.05
CA THR A 105 -0.68 13.07 -11.79
C THR A 105 -0.04 13.37 -10.44
N THR A 106 -0.25 12.47 -9.50
CA THR A 106 0.26 12.56 -8.11
C THR A 106 0.50 11.15 -7.59
N ALA A 107 1.38 10.99 -6.59
CA ALA A 107 1.54 9.74 -5.85
C ALA A 107 0.28 9.37 -5.07
N TRP A 108 0.36 8.41 -4.14
CA TRP A 108 -0.76 8.09 -3.24
C TRP A 108 -1.06 9.23 -2.25
N LEU A 109 -0.06 10.04 -1.89
CA LEU A 109 -0.18 11.21 -1.02
C LEU A 109 -0.21 12.50 -1.85
N HIS A 110 -1.17 13.38 -1.58
CA HIS A 110 -1.38 14.62 -2.33
C HIS A 110 -0.96 15.88 -1.56
N GLY A 111 -0.59 15.77 -0.27
CA GLY A 111 -0.17 16.90 0.55
C GLY A 111 -1.27 17.90 0.91
N VAL A 112 -2.53 17.51 0.79
CA VAL A 112 -3.72 18.38 1.06
C VAL A 112 -4.46 18.02 2.35
N GLY A 113 -3.79 17.31 3.28
CA GLY A 113 -4.39 16.84 4.53
C GLY A 113 -5.13 15.49 4.38
N ASP A 114 -4.92 14.82 3.28
CA ASP A 114 -5.57 13.59 2.84
C ASP A 114 -4.99 12.32 3.47
N MET A 115 -3.83 12.40 4.10
CA MET A 115 -3.11 11.27 4.67
C MET A 115 -3.81 10.66 5.88
N ARG A 116 -3.86 9.32 5.92
CA ARG A 116 -4.07 8.50 7.12
C ARG A 116 -2.86 7.62 7.29
N ALA A 117 -2.37 7.48 8.53
CA ALA A 117 -1.12 6.77 8.78
C ALA A 117 -0.99 6.29 10.22
N ASN A 118 -0.38 5.12 10.39
CA ASN A 118 0.05 4.59 11.68
C ASN A 118 1.29 3.71 11.50
N TYR A 119 2.44 4.33 11.27
CA TYR A 119 3.70 3.62 11.09
C TYR A 119 4.89 4.47 11.52
N VAL A 120 6.02 3.81 11.75
CA VAL A 120 7.32 4.44 11.99
C VAL A 120 8.15 4.33 10.72
N GLN A 121 8.68 5.45 10.23
CA GLN A 121 9.54 5.53 9.07
C GLN A 121 10.99 5.80 9.48
N HIS A 122 11.93 5.08 8.86
CA HIS A 122 13.34 5.39 8.95
C HIS A 122 13.79 6.22 7.75
N HIS A 123 14.25 7.42 7.97
CA HIS A 123 14.90 8.27 6.95
C HIS A 123 15.84 9.29 7.58
N GLY A 124 16.85 9.73 6.82
CA GLY A 124 17.81 10.76 7.27
C GLY A 124 18.57 10.38 8.55
N GLY A 125 18.74 9.09 8.83
CA GLY A 125 19.37 8.60 10.07
C GLY A 125 18.47 8.67 11.32
N GLY A 126 17.19 9.06 11.16
CA GLY A 126 16.22 9.19 12.25
C GLY A 126 15.05 8.19 12.12
N ARG A 127 14.33 8.05 13.23
CA ARG A 127 13.12 7.25 13.39
C ARG A 127 11.93 8.19 13.61
N HIS A 128 10.96 8.20 12.70
CA HIS A 128 9.87 9.17 12.66
C HIS A 128 8.50 8.47 12.72
N LEU A 129 7.73 8.79 13.75
CA LEU A 129 6.36 8.30 13.89
C LEU A 129 5.41 9.12 13.00
N HIS A 130 4.69 8.44 12.11
CA HIS A 130 3.59 8.97 11.34
C HIS A 130 2.27 8.42 11.91
N ALA A 131 1.59 9.23 12.72
CA ALA A 131 0.28 8.92 13.30
C ALA A 131 -0.71 10.00 12.85
N LYS A 132 -1.55 9.68 11.86
CA LYS A 132 -2.55 10.57 11.26
C LYS A 132 -3.93 9.91 11.28
N ASN A 133 -4.63 10.09 12.39
CA ASN A 133 -5.96 9.55 12.66
C ASN A 133 -6.90 10.64 13.21
N PRO A 134 -7.34 11.61 12.38
CA PRO A 134 -8.17 12.73 12.86
C PRO A 134 -9.54 12.31 13.38
N GLY A 135 -10.04 11.14 12.97
CA GLY A 135 -11.32 10.59 13.45
C GLY A 135 -11.24 9.80 14.75
N GLY A 136 -10.03 9.52 15.27
CA GLY A 136 -9.84 8.73 16.49
C GLY A 136 -10.36 7.28 16.39
N THR A 137 -10.50 6.74 15.18
CA THR A 137 -11.07 5.41 14.92
C THR A 137 -9.99 4.34 14.87
N ASP A 138 -10.35 3.09 15.16
CA ASP A 138 -9.43 1.94 15.05
C ASP A 138 -9.00 1.69 13.61
N PHE A 139 -9.89 1.99 12.65
CA PHE A 139 -9.65 1.86 11.21
C PHE A 139 -10.16 3.11 10.49
N SER A 140 -9.26 3.81 9.80
CA SER A 140 -9.56 4.99 9.01
C SER A 140 -9.84 4.60 7.56
N PRO A 141 -11.02 4.91 6.98
CA PRO A 141 -11.29 4.61 5.59
C PRO A 141 -10.40 5.43 4.66
N VAL A 142 -9.92 4.78 3.58
CA VAL A 142 -9.07 5.39 2.55
C VAL A 142 -9.43 4.87 1.16
N VAL A 143 -8.99 5.57 0.12
CA VAL A 143 -9.10 5.14 -1.28
C VAL A 143 -7.90 4.27 -1.65
N THR A 144 -6.70 4.77 -1.37
CA THR A 144 -5.43 4.15 -1.74
C THR A 144 -4.58 3.86 -0.52
N LEU A 145 -3.73 2.86 -0.61
CA LEU A 145 -2.78 2.47 0.44
C LEU A 145 -1.36 2.40 -0.13
N ASP A 146 -0.38 2.63 0.73
CA ASP A 146 1.04 2.39 0.48
C ASP A 146 1.35 0.90 0.56
N GLY A 147 2.23 0.43 -0.32
CA GLY A 147 2.54 -0.98 -0.52
C GLY A 147 3.42 -1.64 0.53
N MET A 148 3.89 -0.91 1.56
CA MET A 148 4.76 -1.49 2.58
C MET A 148 4.17 -2.75 3.24
N CYS A 149 2.85 -2.76 3.43
CA CYS A 149 2.12 -3.92 3.93
C CYS A 149 0.63 -3.79 3.59
N LEU A 150 0.11 -4.75 2.83
CA LEU A 150 -1.30 -4.81 2.41
C LEU A 150 -1.90 -6.13 2.86
N VAL A 151 -2.97 -6.08 3.64
CA VAL A 151 -3.66 -7.26 4.15
C VAL A 151 -5.07 -7.32 3.60
N VAL A 152 -5.46 -8.46 3.03
CA VAL A 152 -6.72 -8.62 2.32
C VAL A 152 -7.27 -10.04 2.49
N ARG A 153 -8.59 -10.21 2.39
CA ARG A 153 -9.17 -11.55 2.26
C ARG A 153 -8.83 -12.16 0.90
N ARG A 154 -8.62 -13.47 0.89
CA ARG A 154 -8.35 -14.23 -0.33
C ARG A 154 -9.44 -14.06 -1.39
N ASP A 155 -10.71 -14.05 -1.03
CA ASP A 155 -11.84 -13.88 -1.98
C ASP A 155 -11.85 -12.48 -2.62
N VAL A 156 -11.45 -11.45 -1.89
CA VAL A 156 -11.32 -10.08 -2.40
C VAL A 156 -10.16 -9.98 -3.39
N TRP A 157 -8.98 -10.55 -3.04
CA TRP A 157 -7.85 -10.64 -3.95
C TRP A 157 -8.20 -11.46 -5.21
N ALA A 158 -8.82 -12.63 -5.06
CA ALA A 158 -9.18 -13.48 -6.20
C ALA A 158 -10.16 -12.81 -7.17
N ALA A 159 -11.05 -11.95 -6.65
CA ALA A 159 -11.95 -11.14 -7.49
C ALA A 159 -11.26 -9.94 -8.14
N THR A 160 -10.14 -9.49 -7.60
CA THR A 160 -9.40 -8.30 -8.05
C THR A 160 -7.89 -8.56 -7.87
N PRO A 161 -7.27 -9.44 -8.67
CA PRO A 161 -5.84 -9.71 -8.56
C PRO A 161 -4.99 -8.50 -8.99
N PHE A 162 -3.68 -8.54 -8.74
CA PHE A 162 -2.77 -7.51 -9.21
C PHE A 162 -2.69 -7.47 -10.75
N ASP A 163 -2.53 -6.29 -11.34
CA ASP A 163 -2.42 -6.14 -12.81
C ASP A 163 -0.96 -6.14 -13.27
N GLY A 164 -0.33 -7.30 -13.30
CA GLY A 164 1.05 -7.47 -13.75
C GLY A 164 1.27 -7.16 -15.23
N ARG A 165 0.20 -7.15 -16.04
CA ARG A 165 0.29 -6.74 -17.44
C ARG A 165 0.53 -5.24 -17.58
N THR A 166 -0.19 -4.43 -16.80
CA THR A 166 -0.06 -2.97 -16.81
C THR A 166 1.11 -2.50 -15.96
N PHE A 167 1.39 -3.18 -14.84
CA PHE A 167 2.46 -2.84 -13.91
C PHE A 167 3.45 -3.99 -13.75
N PRO A 168 4.32 -4.24 -14.76
CA PRO A 168 5.22 -5.39 -14.75
C PRO A 168 6.44 -5.21 -13.83
N GLY A 169 6.59 -4.04 -13.19
CA GLY A 169 7.75 -3.67 -12.37
C GLY A 169 7.46 -3.65 -10.86
N PHE A 170 8.09 -2.67 -10.20
CA PHE A 170 8.09 -2.54 -8.74
C PHE A 170 7.28 -1.34 -8.24
N HIS A 171 6.62 -0.59 -9.13
CA HIS A 171 5.95 0.67 -8.81
C HIS A 171 4.46 0.62 -9.18
N CYS A 172 3.65 1.34 -8.40
CA CYS A 172 2.21 1.54 -8.58
C CYS A 172 1.35 0.26 -8.52
N TYR A 173 1.92 -0.90 -8.19
CA TYR A 173 1.17 -2.14 -7.95
C TYR A 173 0.17 -1.97 -6.80
N ASP A 174 0.59 -1.30 -5.73
CA ASP A 174 -0.17 -0.97 -4.53
C ASP A 174 -1.28 0.04 -4.81
N LEU A 175 -0.91 1.12 -5.50
CA LEU A 175 -1.83 2.17 -5.89
C LEU A 175 -2.93 1.64 -6.79
N ASP A 176 -2.58 0.82 -7.77
CA ASP A 176 -3.52 0.20 -8.71
C ASP A 176 -4.43 -0.82 -8.02
N PHE A 177 -3.85 -1.75 -7.28
CA PHE A 177 -4.60 -2.80 -6.57
C PHE A 177 -5.62 -2.20 -5.60
N THR A 178 -5.19 -1.27 -4.76
CA THR A 178 -6.09 -0.67 -3.76
C THR A 178 -7.17 0.21 -4.39
N THR A 179 -6.85 0.91 -5.50
CA THR A 179 -7.86 1.63 -6.29
C THR A 179 -8.85 0.66 -6.93
N ALA A 180 -8.40 -0.48 -7.47
CA ALA A 180 -9.26 -1.46 -8.10
C ALA A 180 -10.24 -2.09 -7.08
N VAL A 181 -9.76 -2.46 -5.90
CA VAL A 181 -10.60 -2.99 -4.81
C VAL A 181 -11.62 -1.93 -4.35
N PHE A 182 -11.21 -0.66 -4.19
CA PHE A 182 -12.12 0.43 -3.85
C PHE A 182 -13.17 0.66 -4.95
N ALA A 183 -12.76 0.69 -6.21
CA ALA A 183 -13.64 0.88 -7.36
C ALA A 183 -14.62 -0.30 -7.59
N ALA A 184 -14.30 -1.48 -7.05
CA ALA A 184 -15.20 -2.64 -7.00
C ALA A 184 -16.25 -2.56 -5.87
N GLY A 185 -16.29 -1.44 -5.13
CA GLY A 185 -17.28 -1.18 -4.07
C GLY A 185 -16.86 -1.67 -2.68
N ARG A 186 -15.60 -2.08 -2.49
CA ARG A 186 -15.04 -2.40 -1.18
C ARG A 186 -14.49 -1.15 -0.50
N ARG A 187 -14.24 -1.21 0.81
CA ARG A 187 -13.66 -0.13 1.60
C ARG A 187 -12.25 -0.50 2.05
N ASN A 188 -11.27 0.29 1.68
CA ASN A 188 -9.91 0.14 2.19
C ASN A 188 -9.73 0.92 3.49
N TYR A 189 -8.81 0.46 4.33
CA TYR A 189 -8.59 1.05 5.65
C TYR A 189 -7.10 1.17 6.00
N VAL A 190 -6.75 2.24 6.70
CA VAL A 190 -5.54 2.31 7.49
C VAL A 190 -5.86 1.82 8.90
N CYS A 191 -5.10 0.83 9.38
CA CYS A 191 -5.20 0.31 10.75
C CYS A 191 -4.47 1.24 11.72
N ASN A 192 -5.19 1.79 12.71
CA ASN A 192 -4.64 2.70 13.71
C ASN A 192 -4.26 2.01 15.03
N THR A 193 -4.61 0.73 15.20
CA THR A 193 -4.37 -0.04 16.45
C THR A 193 -3.20 -1.00 16.36
N VAL A 194 -2.61 -1.16 15.18
CA VAL A 194 -1.39 -1.94 14.95
C VAL A 194 -0.32 -1.00 14.42
N LEU A 195 0.80 -0.92 15.10
CA LEU A 195 1.95 -0.11 14.70
C LEU A 195 2.96 -0.98 13.97
N VAL A 196 3.40 -0.51 12.81
CA VAL A 196 4.50 -1.12 12.04
C VAL A 196 5.67 -0.15 11.91
N GLU A 197 6.85 -0.68 11.66
CA GLU A 197 8.07 0.07 11.41
C GLU A 197 8.60 -0.32 10.03
N HIS A 198 8.94 0.68 9.20
CA HIS A 198 9.41 0.52 7.84
C HIS A 198 10.80 1.14 7.70
N PHE A 199 11.77 0.34 7.26
CA PHE A 199 13.17 0.72 7.30
C PHE A 199 13.67 1.43 6.03
N SER A 200 12.95 1.40 4.93
CA SER A 200 13.30 2.12 3.71
C SER A 200 12.36 3.28 3.41
N ALA A 201 12.81 4.24 2.61
CA ALA A 201 12.07 5.47 2.30
C ALA A 201 11.53 5.51 0.86
N GLY A 202 11.29 4.37 0.22
CA GLY A 202 10.83 4.28 -1.15
C GLY A 202 11.81 4.87 -2.19
N ALA A 203 11.80 4.33 -3.39
CA ALA A 203 12.65 4.81 -4.49
C ALA A 203 11.84 5.71 -5.45
N TYR A 204 12.27 6.95 -5.60
CA TYR A 204 11.74 7.88 -6.61
C TYR A 204 12.67 7.88 -7.82
N SER A 205 12.18 7.42 -8.96
CA SER A 205 12.94 7.27 -10.21
C SER A 205 12.08 7.64 -11.41
N TYR A 206 12.67 7.77 -12.60
CA TYR A 206 11.90 7.92 -13.83
C TYR A 206 10.96 6.73 -14.07
N GLY A 207 11.37 5.50 -13.77
CA GLY A 207 10.49 4.32 -13.85
C GLY A 207 9.28 4.40 -12.91
N TRP A 208 9.44 5.03 -11.74
CA TRP A 208 8.30 5.33 -10.86
C TRP A 208 7.34 6.35 -11.50
N LEU A 209 7.86 7.40 -12.18
CA LEU A 209 7.02 8.38 -12.88
C LEU A 209 6.26 7.75 -14.05
N GLU A 210 6.91 6.94 -14.86
CA GLU A 210 6.29 6.21 -15.98
C GLU A 210 5.16 5.29 -15.50
N ALA A 211 5.38 4.59 -14.39
CA ALA A 211 4.35 3.76 -13.77
C ALA A 211 3.19 4.63 -13.26
N LEU A 212 3.48 5.80 -12.69
CA LEU A 212 2.48 6.73 -12.19
C LEU A 212 1.62 7.33 -13.31
N GLU A 213 2.22 7.72 -14.44
CA GLU A 213 1.50 8.15 -15.64
C GLU A 213 0.62 7.03 -16.21
N THR A 214 1.15 5.80 -16.24
CA THR A 214 0.41 4.63 -16.67
C THR A 214 -0.80 4.39 -15.77
N TYR A 215 -0.65 4.54 -14.45
CA TYR A 215 -1.74 4.48 -13.50
C TYR A 215 -2.82 5.54 -13.80
N HIS A 216 -2.43 6.80 -13.97
CA HIS A 216 -3.37 7.88 -14.26
C HIS A 216 -4.09 7.70 -15.59
N ARG A 217 -3.41 7.17 -16.60
CA ARG A 217 -4.01 6.82 -17.90
C ARG A 217 -5.05 5.70 -17.75
N LYS A 218 -4.72 4.64 -17.01
CA LYS A 218 -5.64 3.52 -16.72
C LYS A 218 -6.92 4.01 -16.02
N TRP A 219 -6.77 4.88 -15.04
CA TRP A 219 -7.87 5.31 -14.17
C TRP A 219 -8.54 6.63 -14.58
N ALA A 220 -8.14 7.26 -15.69
CA ALA A 220 -8.60 8.60 -16.12
C ALA A 220 -10.13 8.76 -16.13
N GLY A 221 -10.86 7.74 -16.55
CA GLY A 221 -12.33 7.76 -16.62
C GLY A 221 -13.05 7.57 -15.27
N ARG A 222 -12.32 7.20 -14.21
CA ARG A 222 -12.88 6.93 -12.88
C ARG A 222 -12.43 7.92 -11.82
N LEU A 223 -11.29 8.58 -12.00
CA LEU A 223 -10.81 9.61 -11.08
C LEU A 223 -11.64 10.91 -11.23
N PRO A 224 -11.84 11.71 -10.18
CA PRO A 224 -11.33 11.51 -8.83
C PRO A 224 -12.14 10.50 -8.03
N LEU A 225 -11.50 9.87 -7.04
CA LEU A 225 -12.14 9.02 -6.05
C LEU A 225 -11.95 9.63 -4.66
N GLY A 226 -12.93 9.46 -3.77
CA GLY A 226 -12.87 9.90 -2.38
C GLY A 226 -13.69 8.98 -1.49
N VAL A 227 -13.29 8.85 -0.23
CA VAL A 227 -14.12 8.16 0.78
C VAL A 227 -15.41 8.93 1.06
N GLU A 228 -15.38 10.26 0.85
CA GLU A 228 -16.51 11.16 0.89
C GLU A 228 -16.76 11.76 -0.50
N PRO A 229 -18.01 12.16 -0.82
CA PRO A 229 -18.29 12.87 -2.07
C PRO A 229 -17.44 14.14 -2.21
N LEU A 230 -16.88 14.34 -3.40
CA LEU A 230 -16.05 15.50 -3.73
C LEU A 230 -16.91 16.51 -4.52
N ASP A 231 -17.14 17.70 -3.96
CA ASP A 231 -17.79 18.78 -4.70
C ASP A 231 -16.83 19.46 -5.69
N GLY A 232 -17.37 20.04 -6.78
CA GLY A 232 -16.56 20.56 -7.88
C GLY A 232 -15.67 21.74 -7.51
N ALA A 233 -16.11 22.66 -6.64
CA ALA A 233 -15.32 23.83 -6.25
C ALA A 233 -14.15 23.42 -5.34
N ARG A 234 -14.41 22.54 -4.39
CA ARG A 234 -13.40 21.96 -3.50
C ARG A 234 -12.39 21.14 -4.30
N LEU A 235 -12.87 20.35 -5.28
CA LEU A 235 -12.00 19.51 -6.12
C LEU A 235 -10.98 20.35 -6.89
N ALA A 236 -11.39 21.46 -7.51
CA ALA A 236 -10.48 22.34 -8.25
C ALA A 236 -9.39 22.95 -7.35
N ASP A 237 -9.70 23.27 -6.08
CA ASP A 237 -8.70 23.73 -5.13
C ASP A 237 -7.74 22.62 -4.71
N LEU A 238 -8.26 21.43 -4.43
CA LEU A 238 -7.44 20.25 -4.10
C LEU A 238 -6.48 19.87 -5.22
N ASP A 239 -6.96 19.87 -6.49
CA ASP A 239 -6.13 19.58 -7.66
C ASP A 239 -4.96 20.55 -7.78
N ARG A 240 -5.20 21.87 -7.68
CA ARG A 240 -4.10 22.88 -7.75
C ARG A 240 -3.07 22.69 -6.63
N ARG A 241 -3.53 22.44 -5.41
CA ARG A 241 -2.64 22.26 -4.24
C ARG A 241 -1.84 20.97 -4.33
N ALA A 242 -2.48 19.90 -4.79
CA ALA A 242 -1.83 18.61 -4.98
C ALA A 242 -0.78 18.67 -6.10
N GLU A 243 -1.07 19.37 -7.20
CA GLU A 243 -0.12 19.60 -8.29
C GLU A 243 1.11 20.38 -7.80
N ALA A 244 0.90 21.47 -7.06
CA ALA A 244 2.00 22.24 -6.47
C ALA A 244 2.85 21.40 -5.49
N TYR A 245 2.21 20.56 -4.68
CA TYR A 245 2.90 19.63 -3.80
C TYR A 245 3.74 18.62 -4.59
N PHE A 246 3.17 18.04 -5.66
CA PHE A 246 3.83 17.05 -6.50
C PHE A 246 5.02 17.63 -7.25
N LEU A 247 4.89 18.83 -7.85
CA LEU A 247 6.00 19.55 -8.49
C LEU A 247 7.14 19.80 -7.49
N LYS A 248 6.82 20.23 -6.27
CA LYS A 248 7.82 20.39 -5.20
C LYS A 248 8.52 19.07 -4.87
N LEU A 249 7.78 17.96 -4.81
CA LEU A 249 8.36 16.62 -4.58
C LEU A 249 9.33 16.25 -5.71
N LEU A 250 8.95 16.43 -6.99
CA LEU A 250 9.81 16.16 -8.14
C LEU A 250 11.12 16.95 -8.09
N CYS A 251 11.02 18.23 -7.74
CA CYS A 251 12.21 19.09 -7.58
C CYS A 251 13.11 18.57 -6.43
N GLN A 252 12.54 18.23 -5.29
CA GLN A 252 13.29 17.69 -4.15
C GLN A 252 13.97 16.36 -4.46
N LYS A 253 13.35 15.54 -5.31
CA LYS A 253 13.89 14.23 -5.73
C LYS A 253 14.79 14.34 -6.99
N ARG A 254 15.08 15.55 -7.46
CA ARG A 254 15.91 15.85 -8.65
C ARG A 254 15.39 15.26 -9.97
N LEU A 255 14.08 15.10 -10.07
CA LEU A 255 13.40 14.64 -11.29
C LEU A 255 12.95 15.86 -12.13
N PHE A 256 13.88 16.77 -12.42
CA PHE A 256 13.59 18.08 -13.03
C PHE A 256 13.03 17.99 -14.46
N GLY A 257 13.46 17.01 -15.25
CA GLY A 257 12.95 16.80 -16.61
C GLY A 257 11.45 16.57 -16.63
N ALA A 258 10.94 15.73 -15.73
CA ALA A 258 9.53 15.42 -15.59
C ALA A 258 8.68 16.60 -15.08
N ALA A 259 9.27 17.53 -14.30
CA ALA A 259 8.56 18.72 -13.82
C ALA A 259 8.19 19.69 -14.95
N VAL A 260 8.93 19.67 -16.06
CA VAL A 260 8.68 20.53 -17.23
C VAL A 260 7.55 19.96 -18.12
N GLU A 261 7.35 18.66 -18.13
CA GLU A 261 6.34 17.98 -18.96
C GLU A 261 4.94 17.98 -18.33
N ILE A 262 4.85 18.18 -17.02
CA ILE A 262 3.59 18.17 -16.25
C ILE A 262 2.99 19.59 -16.13
N GLY A 263 3.77 20.64 -16.29
CA GLY A 263 3.34 22.05 -16.26
C GLY A 263 2.92 22.54 -17.63
#